data_455726d32d7d6fd2548f8d46cf6db95e
#
_entry.id   455726d32d7d6fd2548f8d46cf6db95e
#
_cell.length_a   1.000
_cell.length_b   1.000
_cell.length_c   1.000
_cell.angle_alpha   90.00
_cell.angle_beta   90.00
_cell.angle_gamma   90.00
#
_symmetry.space_group_name_H-M   'P 1'
#
loop_
_entity.id
_entity.type
_entity.pdbx_description
1 polymer ?
#
loop_
_entity_poly.entity_id
_entity_poly.type
_entity_poly.pdbx_seq_one_letter_code
_entity_poly.pdbx_strand_id
1 'polypeptide(L)'
;MLEKVVHKYPDVAVVFKLLPFRGESSSLASRVALTTWREHPQEFLALHQSLMSKKGNHTAATIDAAVTKSGSTRVEPDELSRETLSLNLQLARIVGVQGTPATLVGDTFLAGAVPWESLDELVQEKREQANDK
;
A
#
# COMPACT_ATOMS: atom_id res chain seq x y z
N MET A 1 -5.47 -8.32 3.02
CA MET A 1 -6.09 -8.85 1.77
C MET A 1 -5.08 -8.99 0.65
N LEU A 2 -4.30 -7.98 0.33
CA LEU A 2 -3.30 -8.04 -0.75
C LEU A 2 -2.20 -9.07 -0.48
N GLU A 3 -1.89 -9.33 0.77
CA GLU A 3 -0.94 -10.38 1.17
C GLU A 3 -1.42 -11.78 0.71
N LYS A 4 -2.74 -11.99 0.72
CA LYS A 4 -3.32 -13.25 0.22
C LYS A 4 -3.05 -13.43 -1.28
N VAL A 5 -3.08 -12.35 -2.06
CA VAL A 5 -2.77 -12.39 -3.49
C VAL A 5 -1.33 -12.87 -3.69
N VAL A 6 -0.38 -12.25 -2.99
CA VAL A 6 1.05 -12.60 -3.10
C VAL A 6 1.31 -14.06 -2.72
N HIS A 7 0.67 -14.54 -1.65
CA HIS A 7 0.84 -15.92 -1.20
C HIS A 7 0.18 -16.94 -2.14
N LYS A 8 -1.01 -16.61 -2.67
CA LYS A 8 -1.75 -17.53 -3.54
C LYS A 8 -1.18 -17.59 -4.96
N TYR A 9 -0.66 -16.47 -5.45
CA TYR A 9 -0.21 -16.32 -6.84
C TYR A 9 1.25 -15.87 -6.90
N PRO A 10 2.22 -16.81 -6.89
CA PRO A 10 3.64 -16.45 -6.93
C PRO A 10 4.08 -15.71 -8.18
N ASP A 11 3.29 -15.78 -9.26
CA ASP A 11 3.52 -15.09 -10.53
C ASP A 11 2.88 -13.70 -10.60
N VAL A 12 2.27 -13.23 -9.51
CA VAL A 12 1.62 -11.91 -9.43
C VAL A 12 2.42 -10.98 -8.54
N ALA A 13 2.75 -9.81 -9.07
CA ALA A 13 3.38 -8.74 -8.30
C ALA A 13 2.30 -7.77 -7.80
N VAL A 14 2.41 -7.35 -6.55
CA VAL A 14 1.56 -6.31 -5.95
C VAL A 14 2.40 -5.06 -5.74
N VAL A 15 1.92 -3.94 -6.24
CA VAL A 15 2.57 -2.63 -6.09
C VAL A 15 1.70 -1.75 -5.18
N PHE A 16 2.26 -1.35 -4.04
CA PHE A 16 1.59 -0.42 -3.12
C PHE A 16 1.93 1.02 -3.51
N LYS A 17 0.90 1.81 -3.79
CA LYS A 17 1.02 3.25 -4.04
C LYS A 17 0.32 3.98 -2.88
N LEU A 18 1.09 4.40 -1.89
CA LEU A 18 0.54 5.03 -0.70
C LEU A 18 -0.03 6.42 -1.02
N LEU A 19 -1.24 6.68 -0.55
CA LEU A 19 -1.97 7.93 -0.76
C LEU A 19 -2.39 8.52 0.60
N PRO A 20 -1.73 9.57 1.08
CA PRO A 20 -2.06 10.17 2.36
C PRO A 20 -3.23 11.17 2.24
N PHE A 21 -4.47 10.70 2.39
CA PHE A 21 -5.66 11.56 2.30
C PHE A 21 -6.02 12.30 3.59
N ARG A 22 -5.43 11.92 4.72
CA ARG A 22 -5.82 12.43 6.04
C ARG A 22 -4.84 13.42 6.65
N GLY A 23 -4.20 14.24 5.82
CA GLY A 23 -3.32 15.32 6.25
C GLY A 23 -1.93 14.85 6.66
N GLU A 24 -1.25 15.66 7.48
CA GLU A 24 0.17 15.47 7.79
C GLU A 24 0.49 14.17 8.52
N SER A 25 -0.40 13.72 9.41
CA SER A 25 -0.16 12.46 10.13
C SER A 25 -0.18 11.26 9.18
N SER A 26 -1.08 11.28 8.18
CA SER A 26 -1.13 10.27 7.13
C SER A 26 0.11 10.35 6.24
N SER A 27 0.58 11.55 5.92
CA SER A 27 1.81 11.77 5.17
C SER A 27 3.03 11.26 5.91
N LEU A 28 3.13 11.51 7.21
CA LEU A 28 4.25 11.04 8.03
C LEU A 28 4.28 9.51 8.09
N ALA A 29 3.15 8.87 8.35
CA ALA A 29 3.04 7.40 8.36
C ALA A 29 3.46 6.81 7.01
N SER A 30 3.00 7.39 5.91
CA SER A 30 3.35 6.95 4.56
C SER A 30 4.84 7.14 4.26
N ARG A 31 5.43 8.24 4.70
CA ARG A 31 6.87 8.49 4.51
C ARG A 31 7.73 7.51 5.30
N VAL A 32 7.34 7.18 6.53
CA VAL A 32 8.03 6.16 7.33
C VAL A 32 7.96 4.81 6.62
N ALA A 33 6.78 4.41 6.13
CA ALA A 33 6.62 3.15 5.41
C ALA A 33 7.46 3.10 4.13
N LEU A 34 7.50 4.17 3.34
CA LEU A 34 8.30 4.26 2.11
C LEU A 34 9.81 4.24 2.39
N THR A 35 10.24 4.92 3.45
CA THR A 35 11.66 4.89 3.85
C THR A 35 12.04 3.48 4.31
N THR A 36 11.16 2.82 5.08
CA THR A 36 11.36 1.42 5.48
C THR A 36 11.45 0.50 4.25
N TRP A 37 10.58 0.68 3.26
CA TRP A 37 10.66 -0.08 2.02
C TRP A 37 12.02 0.05 1.34
N ARG A 38 12.59 1.24 1.36
CA ARG A 38 13.87 1.50 0.69
C ARG A 38 15.08 0.98 1.46
N GLU A 39 15.08 1.15 2.77
CA GLU A 39 16.21 0.77 3.63
C GLU A 39 16.14 -0.67 4.13
N HIS A 40 14.93 -1.15 4.42
CA HIS A 40 14.65 -2.46 5.00
C HIS A 40 13.43 -3.10 4.32
N PRO A 41 13.50 -3.43 3.02
CA PRO A 41 12.32 -3.85 2.24
C PRO A 41 11.60 -5.07 2.82
N GLN A 42 12.31 -5.97 3.48
CA GLN A 42 11.72 -7.16 4.12
C GLN A 42 10.83 -6.82 5.32
N GLU A 43 10.96 -5.63 5.88
CA GLU A 43 10.16 -5.18 7.03
C GLU A 43 8.89 -4.42 6.62
N PHE A 44 8.78 -4.02 5.36
CA PHE A 44 7.70 -3.14 4.89
C PHE A 44 6.32 -3.71 5.14
N LEU A 45 6.09 -4.98 4.81
CA LEU A 45 4.74 -5.56 4.87
C LEU A 45 4.22 -5.62 6.31
N ALA A 46 5.05 -6.05 7.26
CA ALA A 46 4.68 -6.10 8.66
C ALA A 46 4.40 -4.70 9.23
N LEU A 47 5.23 -3.71 8.87
CA LEU A 47 5.00 -2.32 9.26
C LEU A 47 3.71 -1.77 8.66
N HIS A 48 3.49 -2.01 7.37
CA HIS A 48 2.28 -1.57 6.67
C HIS A 48 1.02 -2.14 7.34
N GLN A 49 1.00 -3.42 7.65
CA GLN A 49 -0.10 -4.06 8.36
C GLN A 49 -0.35 -3.42 9.73
N SER A 50 0.71 -3.15 10.48
CA SER A 50 0.62 -2.53 11.79
C SER A 50 0.05 -1.11 11.71
N LEU A 51 0.51 -0.31 10.73
CA LEU A 51 -0.01 1.03 10.49
C LEU A 51 -1.49 1.01 10.08
N MET A 52 -1.87 0.09 9.21
CA MET A 52 -3.24 -0.02 8.70
C MET A 52 -4.23 -0.59 9.71
N SER A 53 -3.76 -1.30 10.73
CA SER A 53 -4.62 -1.88 11.75
C SER A 53 -5.13 -0.86 12.77
N LYS A 54 -4.53 0.31 12.84
CA LYS A 54 -4.94 1.37 13.76
C LYS A 54 -6.19 2.10 13.24
N LYS A 55 -7.19 2.25 14.10
CA LYS A 55 -8.36 3.07 13.82
C LYS A 55 -8.05 4.54 14.11
N GLY A 56 -8.55 5.42 13.26
CA GLY A 56 -8.36 6.87 13.38
C GLY A 56 -7.00 7.34 12.88
N ASN A 57 -6.68 8.59 13.16
CA ASN A 57 -5.47 9.23 12.66
C ASN A 57 -4.22 8.78 13.41
N HIS A 58 -3.11 8.73 12.70
CA HIS A 58 -1.80 8.50 13.32
C HIS A 58 -1.27 9.78 13.98
N THR A 59 -0.48 9.57 15.03
CA THR A 59 0.40 10.58 15.63
C THR A 59 1.83 10.06 15.56
N ALA A 60 2.81 10.89 15.86
CA ALA A 60 4.21 10.42 15.95
C ALA A 60 4.33 9.23 16.92
N ALA A 61 3.64 9.30 18.07
CA ALA A 61 3.65 8.22 19.07
C ALA A 61 3.03 6.92 18.54
N THR A 62 1.92 7.00 17.79
CA THR A 62 1.28 5.78 17.25
C THR A 62 2.07 5.18 16.09
N ILE A 63 2.79 5.99 15.33
CA ILE A 63 3.71 5.52 14.29
C ILE A 63 4.89 4.79 14.94
N ASP A 64 5.50 5.36 15.98
CA ASP A 64 6.57 4.69 16.76
C ASP A 64 6.09 3.39 17.36
N ALA A 65 4.87 3.35 17.89
CA ALA A 65 4.27 2.13 18.43
C ALA A 65 4.10 1.06 17.35
N ALA A 66 3.69 1.45 16.13
CA ALA A 66 3.54 0.53 15.00
C ALA A 66 4.91 -0.04 14.57
N VAL A 67 5.95 0.79 14.53
CA VAL A 67 7.32 0.36 14.24
C VAL A 67 7.77 -0.69 15.27
N THR A 68 7.58 -0.41 16.54
CA THR A 68 7.95 -1.35 17.63
C THR A 68 7.15 -2.65 17.53
N LYS A 69 5.83 -2.55 17.37
CA LYS A 69 4.94 -3.71 17.30
C LYS A 69 5.26 -4.63 16.12
N SER A 70 5.61 -4.07 14.98
CA SER A 70 5.98 -4.84 13.79
C SER A 70 7.39 -5.41 13.83
N GLY A 71 8.20 -5.03 14.83
CA GLY A 71 9.60 -5.42 14.90
C GLY A 71 10.47 -4.73 13.84
N SER A 72 9.99 -3.63 13.28
CA SER A 72 10.70 -2.91 12.23
C SER A 72 11.80 -2.01 12.81
N THR A 73 12.83 -1.77 12.01
CA THR A 73 13.89 -0.83 12.33
C THR A 73 13.36 0.59 12.28
N ARG A 74 13.71 1.40 13.28
CA ARG A 74 13.36 2.81 13.29
C ARG A 74 14.09 3.54 12.18
N VAL A 75 13.34 4.31 11.38
CA VAL A 75 13.89 5.11 10.26
C VAL A 75 13.46 6.57 10.39
N GLU A 76 14.28 7.46 9.88
CA GLU A 76 13.92 8.87 9.70
C GLU A 76 13.35 9.05 8.28
N PRO A 77 12.16 9.65 8.12
CA PRO A 77 11.58 9.89 6.80
C PRO A 77 12.52 10.70 5.90
N ASP A 78 12.83 10.19 4.72
CA ASP A 78 13.75 10.83 3.79
C ASP A 78 13.02 11.73 2.76
N GLU A 79 13.78 12.52 1.99
CA GLU A 79 13.21 13.39 0.94
C GLU A 79 12.61 12.59 -0.22
N LEU A 80 13.19 11.45 -0.58
CA LEU A 80 12.67 10.61 -1.65
C LEU A 80 11.25 10.10 -1.34
N SER A 81 10.92 9.86 -0.07
CA SER A 81 9.56 9.50 0.32
C SER A 81 8.56 10.60 0.04
N ARG A 82 8.94 11.86 0.22
CA ARG A 82 8.10 13.02 -0.10
C ARG A 82 7.84 13.12 -1.61
N GLU A 83 8.89 12.96 -2.41
CA GLU A 83 8.77 12.97 -3.86
C GLU A 83 7.89 11.83 -4.36
N THR A 84 8.06 10.64 -3.82
CA THR A 84 7.24 9.46 -4.16
C THR A 84 5.76 9.71 -3.86
N LEU A 85 5.43 10.28 -2.71
CA LEU A 85 4.03 10.60 -2.37
C LEU A 85 3.45 11.64 -3.33
N SER A 86 4.23 12.65 -3.70
CA SER A 86 3.80 13.64 -4.68
C SER A 86 3.47 12.99 -6.03
N LEU A 87 4.32 12.10 -6.51
CA LEU A 87 4.10 11.36 -7.76
C LEU A 87 2.86 10.43 -7.65
N ASN A 88 2.68 9.76 -6.51
CA ASN A 88 1.51 8.92 -6.28
C ASN A 88 0.21 9.73 -6.32
N LEU A 89 0.19 10.92 -5.73
CA LEU A 89 -0.96 11.82 -5.77
C LEU A 89 -1.27 12.31 -7.19
N GLN A 90 -0.24 12.62 -7.98
CA GLN A 90 -0.40 12.99 -9.39
C GLN A 90 -0.99 11.83 -10.19
N LEU A 91 -0.45 10.62 -10.03
CA LEU A 91 -0.95 9.43 -10.69
C LEU A 91 -2.42 9.15 -10.32
N ALA A 92 -2.76 9.27 -9.05
CA ALA A 92 -4.12 9.08 -8.56
C ALA A 92 -5.11 10.04 -9.25
N ARG A 93 -4.73 11.29 -9.45
CA ARG A 93 -5.56 12.27 -10.16
C ARG A 93 -5.74 11.88 -11.63
N ILE A 94 -4.68 11.45 -12.30
CA ILE A 94 -4.71 11.02 -13.70
C ILE A 94 -5.62 9.82 -13.89
N VAL A 95 -5.54 8.84 -12.99
CA VAL A 95 -6.34 7.60 -13.04
C VAL A 95 -7.79 7.85 -12.57
N GLY A 96 -8.05 8.93 -11.84
CA GLY A 96 -9.38 9.26 -11.34
C GLY A 96 -9.71 8.62 -9.99
N VAL A 97 -8.70 8.36 -9.17
CA VAL A 97 -8.89 7.83 -7.81
C VAL A 97 -9.54 8.89 -6.93
N GLN A 98 -10.69 8.57 -6.33
CA GLN A 98 -11.45 9.47 -5.48
C GLN A 98 -11.40 9.11 -4.00
N GLY A 99 -10.80 7.99 -3.65
CA GLY A 99 -10.67 7.53 -2.27
C GLY A 99 -9.80 6.28 -2.16
N THR A 100 -9.57 5.82 -0.93
CA THR A 100 -8.79 4.62 -0.65
C THR A 100 -9.62 3.58 0.12
N PRO A 101 -9.36 2.29 -0.08
CA PRO A 101 -8.44 1.74 -1.05
C PRO A 101 -8.96 1.87 -2.48
N ALA A 102 -8.05 1.87 -3.45
CA ALA A 102 -8.35 1.74 -4.88
C ALA A 102 -7.37 0.72 -5.46
N THR A 103 -7.86 -0.20 -6.27
CA THR A 103 -7.04 -1.29 -6.78
C THR A 103 -7.16 -1.37 -8.29
N LEU A 104 -6.02 -1.50 -8.95
CA LEU A 104 -5.97 -1.75 -10.39
C LEU A 104 -5.43 -3.16 -10.61
N VAL A 105 -6.22 -4.02 -11.26
CA VAL A 105 -5.83 -5.39 -11.62
C VAL A 105 -5.79 -5.47 -13.13
N GLY A 106 -4.57 -5.51 -13.70
CA GLY A 106 -4.41 -5.35 -15.14
C GLY A 106 -4.95 -3.99 -15.59
N ASP A 107 -6.00 -4.00 -16.38
CA ASP A 107 -6.69 -2.81 -16.88
C ASP A 107 -8.02 -2.53 -16.16
N THR A 108 -8.37 -3.30 -15.14
CA THR A 108 -9.63 -3.18 -14.41
C THR A 108 -9.45 -2.45 -13.09
N PHE A 109 -10.21 -1.39 -12.90
CA PHE A 109 -10.17 -0.55 -11.70
C PHE A 109 -11.28 -0.96 -10.73
N LEU A 110 -10.90 -1.17 -9.46
CA LEU A 110 -11.81 -1.43 -8.35
C LEU A 110 -11.79 -0.25 -7.40
N ALA A 111 -12.91 0.43 -7.25
CA ALA A 111 -13.06 1.54 -6.30
C ALA A 111 -13.46 1.00 -4.93
N GLY A 112 -12.76 1.44 -3.89
CA GLY A 112 -13.06 1.06 -2.52
C GLY A 112 -12.65 -0.36 -2.14
N ALA A 113 -13.03 -0.76 -0.93
CA ALA A 113 -12.78 -2.11 -0.44
C ALA A 113 -13.73 -3.11 -1.11
N VAL A 114 -13.18 -4.22 -1.55
CA VAL A 114 -13.95 -5.30 -2.18
C VAL A 114 -13.76 -6.60 -1.40
N PRO A 115 -14.73 -7.53 -1.45
CA PRO A 115 -14.55 -8.86 -0.85
C PRO A 115 -13.37 -9.61 -1.48
N TRP A 116 -12.76 -10.48 -0.70
CA TRP A 116 -11.65 -11.31 -1.18
C TRP A 116 -12.03 -12.09 -2.44
N GLU A 117 -13.23 -12.68 -2.45
CA GLU A 117 -13.71 -13.51 -3.55
C GLU A 117 -13.74 -12.72 -4.87
N SER A 118 -14.19 -11.46 -4.83
CA SER A 118 -14.23 -10.61 -6.01
C SER A 118 -12.84 -10.27 -6.53
N LEU A 119 -11.90 -9.98 -5.63
CA LEU A 119 -10.50 -9.72 -6.00
C LEU A 119 -9.85 -10.98 -6.56
N ASP A 120 -10.07 -12.12 -5.92
CA ASP A 120 -9.50 -13.40 -6.31
C ASP A 120 -9.96 -13.81 -7.73
N GLU A 121 -11.26 -13.72 -8.01
CA GLU A 121 -11.83 -13.99 -9.33
C GLU A 121 -11.20 -13.11 -10.41
N LEU A 122 -11.08 -11.80 -10.12
CA LEU A 122 -10.50 -10.86 -11.08
C LEU A 122 -9.01 -11.14 -11.35
N VAL A 123 -8.26 -11.48 -10.30
CA VAL A 123 -6.85 -11.85 -10.47
C VAL A 123 -6.72 -13.10 -11.32
N GLN A 124 -7.55 -14.12 -11.08
CA GLN A 124 -7.56 -15.34 -11.90
C GLN A 124 -7.87 -15.03 -13.36
N GLU A 125 -8.92 -14.25 -13.61
CA GLU A 125 -9.31 -13.84 -14.96
C GLU A 125 -8.15 -13.14 -15.69
N LYS A 126 -7.50 -12.18 -15.03
CA LYS A 126 -6.38 -11.44 -15.64
C LYS A 126 -5.15 -12.33 -15.90
N ARG A 127 -4.88 -13.29 -15.01
CA ARG A 127 -3.81 -14.27 -15.22
C ARG A 127 -4.09 -15.16 -16.45
N GLU A 128 -5.32 -15.64 -16.61
CA GLU A 128 -5.73 -16.43 -17.76
C GLU A 128 -5.59 -15.63 -19.06
N GLN A 129 -6.05 -14.38 -19.09
CA GLN A 129 -5.89 -13.47 -20.24
C GLN A 129 -4.42 -13.23 -20.58
N ALA A 130 -3.55 -13.07 -19.60
CA ALA A 130 -2.12 -12.87 -19.82
C ALA A 130 -1.44 -14.12 -20.41
N ASN A 131 -1.88 -15.31 -20.00
CA ASN A 131 -1.34 -16.59 -20.48
C ASN A 131 -1.81 -16.93 -21.91
N ASP A 132 -2.91 -16.36 -22.37
CA ASP A 132 -3.47 -16.59 -23.71
C ASP A 132 -2.79 -15.72 -24.82
N LYS A 133 -1.81 -14.89 -24.42
CA LYS A 133 -1.07 -14.02 -25.37
C LYS A 133 0.27 -14.65 -25.82
#